data_1b54bf0897d60325671e954f68852397
#
_entry.id   1b54bf0897d60325671e954f68852397
#
_cell.length_a   1.000
_cell.length_b   1.000
_cell.length_c   1.000
_cell.angle_alpha   90.00
_cell.angle_beta   90.00
_cell.angle_gamma   90.00
#
_symmetry.space_group_name_H-M   'P 1'
#
loop_
_entity.id
_entity.type
_entity.pdbx_description
1 polymer ?
#
loop_
_entity_poly.entity_id
_entity_poly.type
_entity_poly.pdbx_seq_one_letter_code
_entity_poly.pdbx_strand_id
1 'polypeptide(L)'
;MSQAGPIATISIAFSSFLGVIFGGILSDRWVQRNIRGRIYTSAIGLGLTIPALLLLGFGQSLFNVVGAALCFGIGWGMFDANNMPILCQFVSSKYRGTAYGMMNMIGVFFGAYITDFLGRSTDAGHLGRDFAMLAVVVLIALVIQLSFLRPKVNNYVD
;
A
#
# COMPACT_ATOMS: atom_id res chain seq x y z
N MET A 1 11.70 -17.76 18.82
CA MET A 1 10.63 -16.96 18.18
C MET A 1 10.70 -15.45 18.46
N SER A 2 11.46 -14.95 19.45
CA SER A 2 11.52 -13.53 19.82
C SER A 2 12.20 -12.60 18.81
N GLN A 3 12.97 -13.10 17.85
CA GLN A 3 13.74 -12.26 16.90
C GLN A 3 13.05 -12.05 15.54
N ALA A 4 12.03 -12.84 15.21
CA ALA A 4 11.36 -12.74 13.91
C ALA A 4 10.61 -11.40 13.72
N GLY A 5 9.98 -10.88 14.78
CA GLY A 5 9.28 -9.61 14.75
C GLY A 5 10.18 -8.40 14.43
N PRO A 6 11.26 -8.17 15.22
CA PRO A 6 12.20 -7.09 14.93
C PRO A 6 12.85 -7.19 13.55
N ILE A 7 13.24 -8.39 13.10
CA ILE A 7 13.81 -8.60 11.76
C ILE A 7 12.80 -8.23 10.67
N ALA A 8 11.55 -8.68 10.79
CA ALA A 8 10.52 -8.34 9.84
C ALA A 8 10.25 -6.82 9.79
N THR A 9 10.16 -6.16 10.95
CA THR A 9 9.94 -4.70 11.04
C THR A 9 11.07 -3.91 10.37
N ILE A 10 12.32 -4.26 10.65
CA ILE A 10 13.49 -3.60 10.04
C ILE A 10 13.49 -3.84 8.52
N SER A 11 13.19 -5.06 8.09
CA SER A 11 13.14 -5.40 6.66
C SER A 11 12.03 -4.63 5.94
N ILE A 12 10.85 -4.48 6.55
CA ILE A 12 9.75 -3.67 6.00
C ILE A 12 10.16 -2.20 5.91
N ALA A 13 10.74 -1.63 6.98
CA ALA A 13 11.13 -0.23 7.00
C ALA A 13 12.18 0.08 5.93
N PHE A 14 13.22 -0.75 5.81
CA PHE A 14 14.26 -0.57 4.81
C PHE A 14 13.74 -0.73 3.38
N SER A 15 12.95 -1.76 3.12
CA SER A 15 12.36 -1.99 1.80
C SER A 15 11.31 -0.94 1.43
N SER A 16 10.56 -0.42 2.41
CA SER A 16 9.62 0.68 2.20
C SER A 16 10.35 1.97 1.78
N PHE A 17 11.48 2.28 2.40
CA PHE A 17 12.31 3.40 1.99
C PHE A 17 12.75 3.28 0.52
N LEU A 18 13.20 2.10 0.09
CA LEU A 18 13.49 1.84 -1.32
C LEU A 18 12.25 1.97 -2.20
N GLY A 19 11.11 1.44 -1.74
CA GLY A 19 9.83 1.55 -2.41
C GLY A 19 9.39 2.99 -2.66
N VAL A 20 9.57 3.87 -1.69
CA VAL A 20 9.29 5.32 -1.81
C VAL A 20 10.15 5.94 -2.92
N ILE A 21 11.46 5.67 -2.92
CA ILE A 21 12.37 6.22 -3.93
C ILE A 21 12.01 5.73 -5.34
N PHE A 22 11.89 4.41 -5.52
CA PHE A 22 11.56 3.85 -6.83
C PHE A 22 10.16 4.23 -7.29
N GLY A 23 9.19 4.22 -6.39
CA GLY A 23 7.81 4.64 -6.65
C GLY A 23 7.72 6.11 -7.04
N GLY A 24 8.46 7.00 -6.37
CA GLY A 24 8.55 8.41 -6.70
C GLY A 24 9.15 8.62 -8.10
N ILE A 25 10.34 8.09 -8.36
CA ILE A 25 11.02 8.23 -9.66
C ILE A 25 10.16 7.67 -10.81
N LEU A 26 9.56 6.50 -10.62
CA LEU A 26 8.74 5.86 -11.65
C LEU A 26 7.48 6.69 -11.94
N SER A 27 6.81 7.15 -10.90
CA SER A 27 5.58 7.94 -11.05
C SER A 27 5.86 9.29 -11.72
N ASP A 28 6.96 9.95 -11.38
CA ASP A 28 7.34 11.24 -11.98
C ASP A 28 7.69 11.10 -13.47
N ARG A 29 8.33 10.00 -13.86
CA ARG A 29 8.58 9.70 -15.27
C ARG A 29 7.28 9.38 -16.03
N TRP A 30 6.39 8.63 -15.43
CA TRP A 30 5.16 8.20 -16.09
C TRP A 30 4.13 9.31 -16.20
N VAL A 31 4.04 10.20 -15.20
CA VAL A 31 3.10 11.33 -15.25
C VAL A 31 3.42 12.30 -16.37
N GLN A 32 4.68 12.41 -16.79
CA GLN A 32 5.08 13.22 -17.94
C GLN A 32 4.51 12.70 -19.27
N ARG A 33 4.22 11.40 -19.36
CA ARG A 33 3.65 10.76 -20.55
C ARG A 33 2.14 10.53 -20.42
N ASN A 34 1.67 10.29 -19.21
CA ASN A 34 0.27 9.98 -18.94
C ASN A 34 -0.11 10.47 -17.54
N ILE A 35 -1.13 11.33 -17.44
CA ILE A 35 -1.63 11.90 -16.19
C ILE A 35 -2.00 10.82 -15.14
N ARG A 36 -2.33 9.60 -15.58
CA ARG A 36 -2.60 8.45 -14.71
C ARG A 36 -1.33 7.73 -14.23
N GLY A 37 -0.13 8.20 -14.59
CA GLY A 37 1.13 7.56 -14.24
C GLY A 37 1.28 7.28 -12.73
N ARG A 38 0.86 8.22 -11.87
CA ARG A 38 0.87 8.07 -10.41
C ARG A 38 -0.06 6.96 -9.94
N ILE A 39 -1.24 6.86 -10.55
CA ILE A 39 -2.23 5.82 -10.23
C ILE A 39 -1.69 4.43 -10.62
N TYR A 40 -1.05 4.31 -11.76
CA TYR A 40 -0.44 3.04 -12.19
C TYR A 40 0.72 2.63 -11.28
N THR A 41 1.59 3.56 -10.90
CA THR A 41 2.69 3.27 -9.96
C THR A 41 2.17 2.83 -8.60
N SER A 42 1.17 3.53 -8.07
CA SER A 42 0.49 3.16 -6.82
C SER A 42 -0.19 1.79 -6.93
N ALA A 43 -0.82 1.48 -8.07
CA ALA A 43 -1.44 0.18 -8.31
C ALA A 43 -0.41 -0.97 -8.38
N ILE A 44 0.77 -0.74 -8.95
CA ILE A 44 1.86 -1.72 -8.92
C ILE A 44 2.30 -1.96 -7.48
N GLY A 45 2.48 -0.89 -6.68
CA GLY A 45 2.80 -1.00 -5.27
C GLY A 45 1.77 -1.83 -4.52
N LEU A 46 0.48 -1.51 -4.69
CA LEU A 46 -0.61 -2.27 -4.08
C LEU A 46 -0.64 -3.73 -4.56
N GLY A 47 -0.37 -3.98 -5.85
CA GLY A 47 -0.28 -5.31 -6.42
C GLY A 47 0.84 -6.16 -5.80
N LEU A 48 1.99 -5.56 -5.45
CA LEU A 48 3.10 -6.25 -4.79
C LEU A 48 2.77 -6.68 -3.35
N THR A 49 1.79 -6.07 -2.70
CA THR A 49 1.36 -6.50 -1.37
C THR A 49 0.57 -7.81 -1.40
N ILE A 50 -0.04 -8.18 -2.54
CA ILE A 50 -0.83 -9.42 -2.67
C ILE A 50 0.06 -10.66 -2.48
N PRO A 51 1.15 -10.88 -3.25
CA PRO A 51 2.03 -12.03 -3.02
C PRO A 51 2.68 -12.00 -1.63
N ALA A 52 2.94 -10.82 -1.07
CA ALA A 52 3.46 -10.69 0.29
C ALA A 52 2.48 -11.26 1.33
N LEU A 53 1.18 -10.92 1.22
CA LEU A 53 0.13 -11.45 2.11
C LEU A 53 -0.01 -12.97 1.96
N LEU A 54 0.04 -13.48 0.74
CA LEU A 54 -0.03 -14.93 0.50
C LEU A 54 1.18 -15.68 1.08
N LEU A 55 2.39 -15.13 0.93
CA LEU A 55 3.60 -15.70 1.53
C LEU A 55 3.54 -15.70 3.06
N LEU A 56 2.97 -14.66 3.68
CA LEU A 56 2.75 -14.63 5.14
C LEU A 56 1.68 -15.63 5.58
N GLY A 57 0.63 -15.81 4.78
CA GLY A 57 -0.46 -16.72 5.12
C GLY A 57 -0.07 -18.19 5.04
N PHE A 58 0.70 -18.57 4.05
CA PHE A 58 1.02 -19.98 3.77
C PHE A 58 2.48 -20.36 4.04
N GLY A 59 3.36 -19.40 4.23
CA GLY A 59 4.79 -19.64 4.44
C GLY A 59 5.17 -19.72 5.92
N GLN A 60 5.71 -20.87 6.35
CA GLN A 60 6.17 -21.08 7.74
C GLN A 60 7.67 -20.90 7.94
N SER A 61 8.44 -20.62 6.87
CA SER A 61 9.89 -20.47 6.98
C SER A 61 10.31 -19.00 7.18
N LEU A 62 11.41 -18.79 7.88
CA LEU A 62 11.98 -17.45 8.06
C LEU A 62 12.26 -16.77 6.70
N PHE A 63 12.65 -17.53 5.69
CA PHE A 63 12.89 -17.03 4.34
C PHE A 63 11.60 -16.45 3.72
N ASN A 64 10.45 -17.11 3.91
CA ASN A 64 9.16 -16.64 3.43
C ASN A 64 8.74 -15.37 4.16
N VAL A 65 8.98 -15.27 5.46
CA VAL A 65 8.67 -14.06 6.26
C VAL A 65 9.52 -12.88 5.80
N VAL A 66 10.81 -13.06 5.59
CA VAL A 66 11.69 -11.99 5.10
C VAL A 66 11.33 -11.60 3.67
N GLY A 67 11.09 -12.56 2.78
CA GLY A 67 10.65 -12.31 1.41
C GLY A 67 9.32 -11.54 1.35
N ALA A 68 8.36 -11.93 2.17
CA ALA A 68 7.08 -11.23 2.30
C ALA A 68 7.27 -9.80 2.83
N ALA A 69 8.12 -9.62 3.86
CA ALA A 69 8.42 -8.32 4.43
C ALA A 69 9.06 -7.37 3.40
N LEU A 70 9.98 -7.86 2.58
CA LEU A 70 10.60 -7.08 1.51
C LEU A 70 9.59 -6.70 0.42
N CYS A 71 8.81 -7.66 -0.07
CA CYS A 71 7.76 -7.39 -1.06
C CYS A 71 6.71 -6.40 -0.55
N PHE A 72 6.25 -6.61 0.69
CA PHE A 72 5.28 -5.72 1.33
C PHE A 72 5.83 -4.31 1.50
N GLY A 73 7.05 -4.19 2.01
CA GLY A 73 7.67 -2.88 2.23
C GLY A 73 7.86 -2.10 0.92
N ILE A 74 8.40 -2.72 -0.13
CA ILE A 74 8.52 -2.06 -1.44
C ILE A 74 7.16 -1.64 -1.96
N GLY A 75 6.17 -2.55 -1.94
CA GLY A 75 4.82 -2.27 -2.41
C GLY A 75 4.15 -1.15 -1.64
N TRP A 76 4.24 -1.17 -0.31
CA TRP A 76 3.74 -0.12 0.56
C TRP A 76 4.41 1.23 0.29
N GLY A 77 5.73 1.27 0.20
CA GLY A 77 6.47 2.50 -0.10
C GLY A 77 6.09 3.12 -1.44
N MET A 78 5.93 2.30 -2.49
CA MET A 78 5.46 2.76 -3.80
C MET A 78 4.03 3.31 -3.75
N PHE A 79 3.14 2.65 -3.00
CA PHE A 79 1.77 3.09 -2.81
C PHE A 79 1.71 4.41 -2.04
N ASP A 80 2.36 4.47 -0.89
CA ASP A 80 2.33 5.61 0.03
C ASP A 80 2.91 6.89 -0.58
N ALA A 81 4.04 6.79 -1.28
CA ALA A 81 4.66 7.92 -1.99
C ALA A 81 3.72 8.60 -3.01
N ASN A 82 2.72 7.89 -3.50
CA ASN A 82 1.78 8.40 -4.51
C ASN A 82 0.43 8.86 -3.93
N ASN A 83 0.12 8.59 -2.66
CA ASN A 83 -1.17 8.91 -2.04
C ASN A 83 -1.48 10.40 -2.09
N MET A 84 -0.60 11.24 -1.53
CA MET A 84 -0.77 12.69 -1.54
C MET A 84 -0.78 13.28 -2.97
N PRO A 85 0.17 12.91 -3.86
CA PRO A 85 0.14 13.36 -5.24
C PRO A 85 -1.11 12.96 -6.02
N ILE A 86 -1.65 11.76 -5.82
CA ILE A 86 -2.90 11.33 -6.44
C ILE A 86 -4.06 12.18 -5.91
N LEU A 87 -4.17 12.36 -4.59
CA LEU A 87 -5.22 13.18 -3.99
C LEU A 87 -5.20 14.61 -4.54
N CYS A 88 -4.01 15.19 -4.78
CA CYS A 88 -3.85 16.52 -5.36
C CYS A 88 -4.39 16.63 -6.81
N GLN A 89 -4.58 15.52 -7.51
CA GLN A 89 -5.19 15.51 -8.85
C GLN A 89 -6.72 15.64 -8.82
N PHE A 90 -7.34 15.43 -7.65
CA PHE A 90 -8.80 15.43 -7.49
C PHE A 90 -9.32 16.56 -6.60
N VAL A 91 -8.44 17.17 -5.78
CA VAL A 91 -8.81 18.16 -4.77
C VAL A 91 -8.12 19.48 -5.06
N SER A 92 -8.90 20.59 -5.03
CA SER A 92 -8.35 21.93 -5.20
C SER A 92 -7.34 22.28 -4.09
N SER A 93 -6.37 23.15 -4.40
CA SER A 93 -5.24 23.50 -3.51
C SER A 93 -5.69 23.92 -2.09
N LYS A 94 -6.82 24.63 -2.01
CA LYS A 94 -7.38 25.12 -0.74
C LYS A 94 -7.77 24.01 0.25
N TYR A 95 -8.14 22.82 -0.25
CA TYR A 95 -8.68 21.74 0.60
C TYR A 95 -7.77 20.52 0.71
N ARG A 96 -6.57 20.54 0.10
CA ARG A 96 -5.65 19.38 0.06
C ARG A 96 -5.25 18.89 1.44
N GLY A 97 -4.93 19.80 2.36
CA GLY A 97 -4.53 19.43 3.73
C GLY A 97 -5.66 18.72 4.48
N THR A 98 -6.88 19.26 4.42
CA THR A 98 -8.05 18.65 5.06
C THR A 98 -8.38 17.29 4.47
N ALA A 99 -8.39 17.19 3.13
CA ALA A 99 -8.68 15.94 2.45
C ALA A 99 -7.64 14.85 2.76
N TYR A 100 -6.35 15.22 2.80
CA TYR A 100 -5.28 14.30 3.17
C TYR A 100 -5.37 13.86 4.63
N GLY A 101 -5.68 14.78 5.54
CA GLY A 101 -5.92 14.46 6.94
C GLY A 101 -7.08 13.49 7.13
N MET A 102 -8.21 13.71 6.45
CA MET A 102 -9.36 12.79 6.47
C MET A 102 -9.01 11.42 5.90
N MET A 103 -8.29 11.36 4.79
CA MET A 103 -7.84 10.11 4.19
C MET A 103 -6.97 9.31 5.17
N ASN A 104 -5.99 9.96 5.82
CA ASN A 104 -5.12 9.32 6.80
C ASN A 104 -5.90 8.88 8.05
N MET A 105 -6.81 9.70 8.56
CA MET A 105 -7.65 9.33 9.70
C MET A 105 -8.44 8.04 9.43
N ILE A 106 -9.10 7.97 8.27
CA ILE A 106 -9.83 6.77 7.85
C ILE A 106 -8.87 5.57 7.74
N GLY A 107 -7.70 5.77 7.11
CA GLY A 107 -6.69 4.72 6.95
C GLY A 107 -6.19 4.17 8.29
N VAL A 108 -5.89 5.04 9.25
CA VAL A 108 -5.46 4.65 10.61
C VAL A 108 -6.57 3.91 11.35
N PHE A 109 -7.81 4.39 11.26
CA PHE A 109 -8.95 3.74 11.92
C PHE A 109 -9.17 2.31 11.40
N PHE A 110 -9.23 2.13 10.07
CA PHE A 110 -9.36 0.80 9.49
C PHE A 110 -8.12 -0.06 9.72
N GLY A 111 -6.92 0.52 9.69
CA GLY A 111 -5.68 -0.18 10.00
C GLY A 111 -5.66 -0.74 11.42
N ALA A 112 -6.09 0.04 12.41
CA ALA A 112 -6.21 -0.40 13.80
C ALA A 112 -7.22 -1.56 13.94
N TYR A 113 -8.38 -1.45 13.27
CA TYR A 113 -9.40 -2.51 13.27
C TYR A 113 -8.87 -3.82 12.66
N ILE A 114 -8.19 -3.74 11.50
CA ILE A 114 -7.59 -4.91 10.85
C ILE A 114 -6.50 -5.53 11.74
N THR A 115 -5.70 -4.72 12.41
CA THR A 115 -4.64 -5.21 13.31
C THR A 115 -5.22 -5.97 14.51
N ASP A 116 -6.27 -5.45 15.13
CA ASP A 116 -6.98 -6.13 16.22
C ASP A 116 -7.60 -7.46 15.74
N PHE A 117 -8.26 -7.42 14.58
CA PHE A 117 -8.85 -8.62 13.97
C PHE A 117 -7.81 -9.70 13.70
N LEU A 118 -6.68 -9.35 13.08
CA LEU A 118 -5.59 -10.29 12.81
C LEU A 118 -4.93 -10.82 14.10
N GLY A 119 -4.81 -9.98 15.13
CA GLY A 119 -4.30 -10.40 16.43
C GLY A 119 -5.14 -11.54 17.02
N ARG A 120 -6.46 -11.36 17.09
CA ARG A 120 -7.41 -12.39 17.58
C ARG A 120 -7.39 -13.65 16.71
N SER A 121 -7.22 -13.50 15.41
CA SER A 121 -7.19 -14.61 14.47
C SER A 121 -5.90 -15.43 14.57
N THR A 122 -4.80 -14.79 14.93
CA THR A 122 -3.53 -15.45 15.22
C THR A 122 -3.67 -16.39 16.40
N ASP A 123 -4.32 -15.93 17.46
CA ASP A 123 -4.58 -16.74 18.66
C ASP A 123 -5.49 -17.95 18.36
N ALA A 124 -6.40 -17.80 17.38
CA ALA A 124 -7.30 -18.87 16.93
C ALA A 124 -6.69 -19.84 15.89
N GLY A 125 -5.44 -19.60 15.43
CA GLY A 125 -4.76 -20.44 14.45
C GLY A 125 -5.24 -20.29 12.99
N HIS A 126 -6.04 -19.26 12.66
CA HIS A 126 -6.61 -19.03 11.32
C HIS A 126 -5.88 -17.98 10.47
N LEU A 127 -4.69 -17.58 10.87
CA LEU A 127 -3.93 -16.49 10.29
C LEU A 127 -3.75 -16.61 8.75
N GLY A 128 -3.49 -17.84 8.26
CA GLY A 128 -3.29 -18.07 6.81
C GLY A 128 -4.52 -17.74 5.97
N ARG A 129 -5.70 -18.14 6.45
CA ARG A 129 -6.98 -17.84 5.78
C ARG A 129 -7.25 -16.34 5.75
N ASP A 130 -6.94 -15.64 6.82
CA ASP A 130 -7.27 -14.23 6.95
C ASP A 130 -6.32 -13.36 6.14
N PHE A 131 -5.05 -13.73 6.02
CA PHE A 131 -4.14 -13.10 5.05
C PHE A 131 -4.59 -13.34 3.59
N ALA A 132 -5.11 -14.52 3.26
CA ALA A 132 -5.68 -14.77 1.94
C ALA A 132 -6.93 -13.90 1.69
N MET A 133 -7.81 -13.73 2.67
CA MET A 133 -8.96 -12.81 2.57
C MET A 133 -8.52 -11.37 2.37
N LEU A 134 -7.50 -10.90 3.11
CA LEU A 134 -6.94 -9.57 2.91
C LEU A 134 -6.34 -9.39 1.51
N ALA A 135 -5.68 -10.41 0.97
CA ALA A 135 -5.17 -10.37 -0.40
C ALA A 135 -6.30 -10.18 -1.43
N VAL A 136 -7.46 -10.81 -1.21
CA VAL A 136 -8.66 -10.62 -2.06
C VAL A 136 -9.20 -9.18 -1.90
N VAL A 137 -9.27 -8.66 -0.68
CA VAL A 137 -9.71 -7.27 -0.43
C VAL A 137 -8.78 -6.28 -1.15
N VAL A 138 -7.46 -6.48 -1.07
CA VAL A 138 -6.47 -5.66 -1.76
C VAL A 138 -6.64 -5.76 -3.28
N LEU A 139 -6.91 -6.95 -3.81
CA LEU A 139 -7.18 -7.14 -5.24
C LEU A 139 -8.43 -6.36 -5.70
N ILE A 140 -9.51 -6.40 -4.91
CA ILE A 140 -10.73 -5.64 -5.18
C ILE A 140 -10.42 -4.13 -5.14
N ALA A 141 -9.69 -3.66 -4.13
CA ALA A 141 -9.29 -2.26 -4.02
C ALA A 141 -8.44 -1.82 -5.23
N LEU A 142 -7.53 -2.65 -5.71
CA LEU A 142 -6.71 -2.41 -6.90
C LEU A 142 -7.59 -2.28 -8.16
N VAL A 143 -8.56 -3.17 -8.35
CA VAL A 143 -9.51 -3.09 -9.48
C VAL A 143 -10.34 -1.81 -9.40
N ILE A 144 -10.84 -1.44 -8.22
CA ILE A 144 -11.56 -0.19 -7.99
C ILE A 144 -10.67 1.01 -8.32
N GLN A 145 -9.43 1.02 -7.81
CA GLN A 145 -8.47 2.10 -8.06
C GLN A 145 -8.24 2.31 -9.56
N LEU A 146 -7.98 1.25 -10.31
CA LEU A 146 -7.71 1.34 -11.75
C LEU A 146 -8.94 1.73 -12.57
N SER A 147 -10.13 1.30 -12.14
CA SER A 147 -11.39 1.54 -12.85
C SER A 147 -11.95 2.94 -12.63
N PHE A 148 -11.95 3.41 -11.38
CA PHE A 148 -12.63 4.62 -10.97
C PHE A 148 -11.73 5.86 -10.92
N LEU A 149 -10.44 5.72 -10.57
CA LEU A 149 -9.56 6.89 -10.53
C LEU A 149 -9.17 7.32 -11.96
N ARG A 150 -9.90 8.32 -12.45
CA ARG A 150 -9.66 8.95 -13.75
C ARG A 150 -9.48 10.47 -13.54
N PRO A 151 -8.24 10.94 -13.30
CA PRO A 151 -7.99 12.38 -13.15
C PRO A 151 -8.36 13.08 -14.45
N LYS A 152 -9.09 14.20 -14.33
CA LYS A 152 -9.34 15.09 -15.45
C LYS A 152 -8.14 16.03 -15.60
N VAL A 153 -7.77 16.34 -16.83
CA VAL A 153 -6.83 17.44 -17.11
C VAL A 153 -7.60 18.74 -16.81
N ASN A 154 -7.58 19.18 -15.56
CA ASN A 154 -8.08 20.50 -15.23
C ASN A 154 -6.91 21.46 -15.41
N ASN A 155 -7.05 22.36 -16.39
CA ASN A 155 -6.20 23.53 -16.52
C ASN A 155 -6.56 24.52 -15.39
N TYR A 156 -6.24 24.19 -14.16
CA TYR A 156 -6.16 25.18 -13.09
C TYR A 156 -4.80 25.87 -13.22
N VAL A 157 -4.74 26.79 -14.14
CA VAL A 157 -3.80 27.92 -14.07
C VAL A 157 -4.48 28.90 -13.12
N ASP A 158 -4.06 28.92 -11.85
CA ASP A 158 -4.22 30.01 -10.91
C ASP A 158 -2.85 30.30 -10.32
#